data_f027b516f2dbb4fa40f6b4bcdef3882c
#
_entry.id   f027b516f2dbb4fa40f6b4bcdef3882c
#
_cell.length_a   1.000
_cell.length_b   1.000
_cell.length_c   1.000
_cell.angle_alpha   90.00
_cell.angle_beta   90.00
_cell.angle_gamma   90.00
#
_symmetry.space_group_name_H-M   'P 1'
#
loop_
_entity.id
_entity.type
_entity.pdbx_description
1 polymer ?
#
loop_
_entity_poly.entity_id
_entity_poly.type
_entity_poly.pdbx_seq_one_letter_code
_entity_poly.pdbx_strand_id
1 'polypeptide(L)'
;MAEDNVKAQMRKGILEYCILAILSREASYAPKIISELKAAEMIVVEGTLYPILTRQKNAGLLTYRWEESPQGPPRKYYSLTEKGLQYLRSLDEAWDELVGQIQVIRHGRTDTAGQSAETPAAEEPAAETSAEPVSDPVSDPVPAFENPNM
;
A
#
# COMPACT_ATOMS: atom_id res chain seq x y z
N MET A 1 13.48 17.95 8.14
CA MET A 1 14.13 16.74 8.66
C MET A 1 13.13 15.65 9.02
N ALA A 2 12.10 15.92 9.82
CA ALA A 2 11.08 14.92 10.13
C ALA A 2 10.24 14.53 8.91
N GLU A 3 9.91 15.47 8.03
CA GLU A 3 9.15 15.20 6.81
C GLU A 3 9.90 14.33 5.81
N ASP A 4 11.19 14.55 5.63
CA ASP A 4 12.02 13.75 4.74
C ASP A 4 12.14 12.31 5.23
N ASN A 5 12.21 12.11 6.53
CA ASN A 5 12.23 10.80 7.13
C ASN A 5 10.89 10.06 6.96
N VAL A 6 9.76 10.73 7.14
CA VAL A 6 8.43 10.15 6.92
C VAL A 6 8.24 9.74 5.46
N LYS A 7 8.58 10.62 4.52
CA LYS A 7 8.53 10.30 3.08
C LYS A 7 9.44 9.12 2.74
N ALA A 8 10.65 9.07 3.29
CA ALA A 8 11.56 7.98 3.07
C ALA A 8 11.01 6.64 3.56
N GLN A 9 10.37 6.61 4.72
CA GLN A 9 9.72 5.40 5.22
C GLN A 9 8.56 4.95 4.34
N MET A 10 7.72 5.87 3.89
CA MET A 10 6.61 5.54 2.98
C MET A 10 7.12 4.99 1.64
N ARG A 11 8.16 5.62 1.09
CA ARG A 11 8.76 5.19 -0.18
C ARG A 11 9.40 3.80 -0.11
N LYS A 12 9.94 3.44 1.02
CA LYS A 12 10.66 2.17 1.21
C LYS A 12 9.81 0.97 0.78
N GLY A 13 8.52 0.98 1.08
CA GLY A 13 7.63 -0.11 0.72
C GLY A 13 7.24 -0.16 -0.76
N ILE A 14 7.35 0.96 -1.47
CA ILE A 14 6.91 1.07 -2.87
C ILE A 14 8.06 1.16 -3.88
N LEU A 15 9.30 1.30 -3.41
CA LEU A 15 10.45 1.47 -4.28
C LEU A 15 10.66 0.28 -5.21
N GLU A 16 10.48 -0.92 -4.73
CA GLU A 16 10.57 -2.13 -5.55
C GLU A 16 9.56 -2.13 -6.68
N TYR A 17 8.34 -1.70 -6.39
CA TYR A 17 7.29 -1.54 -7.38
C TYR A 17 7.68 -0.51 -8.45
N CYS A 18 8.21 0.65 -8.04
CA CYS A 18 8.65 1.69 -8.96
C CYS A 18 9.76 1.20 -9.90
N ILE A 19 10.70 0.43 -9.39
CA ILE A 19 11.79 -0.14 -10.20
C ILE A 19 11.23 -1.09 -11.27
N LEU A 20 10.32 -1.97 -10.90
CA LEU A 20 9.68 -2.88 -11.85
C LEU A 20 8.87 -2.09 -12.90
N ALA A 21 8.18 -1.05 -12.50
CA ALA A 21 7.41 -0.18 -13.40
C ALA A 21 8.33 0.53 -14.42
N ILE A 22 9.50 1.02 -13.98
CA ILE A 22 10.49 1.60 -14.88
C ILE A 22 10.98 0.56 -15.89
N LEU A 23 11.34 -0.63 -15.41
CA LEU A 23 11.88 -1.69 -16.25
C LEU A 23 10.85 -2.35 -17.17
N SER A 24 9.55 -2.14 -16.90
CA SER A 24 8.50 -2.59 -17.80
C SER A 24 8.44 -1.84 -19.12
N ARG A 25 8.96 -0.63 -19.14
CA ARG A 25 8.97 0.21 -20.34
C ARG A 25 10.15 -0.09 -21.25
N GLU A 26 11.31 -0.29 -20.66
CA GLU A 26 12.53 -0.63 -21.40
C GLU A 26 13.59 -1.21 -20.45
N ALA A 27 14.48 -2.01 -21.00
CA ALA A 27 15.67 -2.46 -20.27
C ALA A 27 16.53 -1.27 -19.88
N SER A 28 17.03 -1.23 -18.66
CA SER A 28 17.80 -0.12 -18.13
C SER A 28 18.92 -0.58 -17.20
N TYR A 29 19.94 0.27 -17.08
CA TYR A 29 21.05 0.07 -16.17
C TYR A 29 20.88 0.96 -14.92
N ALA A 30 21.56 0.62 -13.84
CA ALA A 30 21.33 1.23 -12.54
C ALA A 30 21.39 2.77 -12.54
N PRO A 31 22.39 3.43 -13.11
CA PRO A 31 22.40 4.90 -13.16
C PRO A 31 21.20 5.53 -13.89
N LYS A 32 20.70 4.87 -14.94
CA LYS A 32 19.50 5.35 -15.64
C LYS A 32 18.24 5.20 -14.78
N ILE A 33 18.12 4.09 -14.08
CA ILE A 33 17.00 3.86 -13.13
C ILE A 33 17.02 4.96 -12.05
N ILE A 34 18.18 5.26 -11.48
CA ILE A 34 18.34 6.33 -10.48
C ILE A 34 17.92 7.69 -11.07
N SER A 35 18.33 7.97 -12.30
CA SER A 35 17.98 9.21 -13.00
C SER A 35 16.47 9.34 -13.21
N GLU A 36 15.79 8.26 -13.58
CA GLU A 36 14.34 8.26 -13.75
C GLU A 36 13.60 8.45 -12.43
N LEU A 37 14.05 7.79 -11.37
CA LEU A 37 13.50 8.00 -10.02
C LEU A 37 13.68 9.45 -9.57
N LYS A 38 14.86 10.01 -9.81
CA LYS A 38 15.16 11.42 -9.49
C LYS A 38 14.27 12.38 -10.28
N ALA A 39 14.03 12.11 -11.54
CA ALA A 39 13.12 12.91 -12.37
C ALA A 39 11.68 12.92 -11.82
N ALA A 40 11.28 11.85 -11.13
CA ALA A 40 10.01 11.75 -10.40
C ALA A 40 10.12 12.24 -8.94
N GLU A 41 11.20 12.95 -8.61
CA GLU A 41 11.47 13.43 -7.25
C GLU A 41 11.62 12.32 -6.19
N MET A 42 11.87 11.10 -6.63
CA MET A 42 12.18 9.97 -5.76
C MET A 42 13.68 9.74 -5.74
N ILE A 43 14.36 10.40 -4.82
CA ILE A 43 15.81 10.32 -4.72
C ILE A 43 16.25 9.03 -4.05
N VAL A 44 17.02 8.24 -4.77
CA VAL A 44 17.56 6.95 -4.31
C VAL A 44 19.05 6.89 -4.63
N VAL A 45 19.82 6.37 -3.71
CA VAL A 45 21.26 6.15 -3.87
C VAL A 45 21.55 4.74 -4.37
N GLU A 46 22.68 4.56 -5.03
CA GLU A 46 23.11 3.25 -5.55
C GLU A 46 23.15 2.17 -4.48
N GLY A 47 23.61 2.49 -3.28
CA GLY A 47 23.66 1.56 -2.15
C GLY A 47 22.29 1.00 -1.73
N THR A 48 21.20 1.69 -2.06
CA THR A 48 19.84 1.21 -1.85
C THR A 48 19.31 0.44 -3.06
N LEU A 49 19.65 0.88 -4.27
CA LEU A 49 19.15 0.30 -5.50
C LEU A 49 19.70 -1.10 -5.78
N TYR A 50 21.04 -1.28 -5.69
CA TYR A 50 21.67 -2.54 -6.07
C TYR A 50 21.18 -3.75 -5.28
N PRO A 51 20.99 -3.68 -3.95
CA PRO A 51 20.41 -4.81 -3.21
C PRO A 51 19.00 -5.18 -3.68
N ILE A 52 18.19 -4.19 -4.07
CA ILE A 52 16.84 -4.43 -4.59
C ILE A 52 16.91 -5.15 -5.94
N LEU A 53 17.74 -4.67 -6.85
CA LEU A 53 17.93 -5.30 -8.16
C LEU A 53 18.40 -6.77 -8.02
N THR A 54 19.35 -7.01 -7.11
CA THR A 54 19.85 -8.35 -6.83
C THR A 54 18.74 -9.26 -6.28
N ARG A 55 17.96 -8.77 -5.34
CA ARG A 55 16.86 -9.52 -4.74
C ARG A 55 15.78 -9.85 -5.77
N GLN A 56 15.40 -8.89 -6.62
CA GLN A 56 14.40 -9.10 -7.67
C GLN A 56 14.90 -10.06 -8.74
N LYS A 57 16.18 -9.98 -9.09
CA LYS A 57 16.80 -10.95 -10.00
C LYS A 57 16.80 -12.36 -9.42
N ASN A 58 17.18 -12.51 -8.16
CA ASN A 58 17.19 -13.81 -7.49
C ASN A 58 15.78 -14.39 -7.32
N ALA A 59 14.76 -13.54 -7.20
CA ALA A 59 13.36 -13.96 -7.19
C ALA A 59 12.82 -14.33 -8.59
N GLY A 60 13.63 -14.19 -9.64
CA GLY A 60 13.23 -14.49 -11.00
C GLY A 60 12.36 -13.43 -11.67
N LEU A 61 12.26 -12.24 -11.08
CA LEU A 61 11.47 -11.12 -11.63
C LEU A 61 12.26 -10.34 -12.68
N LEU A 62 13.57 -10.31 -12.56
CA LEU A 62 14.49 -9.63 -13.46
C LEU A 62 15.49 -10.60 -14.04
N THR A 63 15.94 -10.29 -15.26
CA THR A 63 17.13 -10.81 -15.86
C THR A 63 18.03 -9.67 -16.25
N TYR A 64 19.26 -9.95 -16.65
CA TYR A 64 20.16 -8.91 -17.11
C TYR A 64 21.04 -9.43 -18.26
N ARG A 65 21.55 -8.50 -19.03
CA ARG A 65 22.59 -8.72 -20.03
C ARG A 65 23.65 -7.65 -19.90
N TRP A 66 24.86 -7.99 -20.32
CA TRP A 66 25.94 -7.05 -20.43
C TRP A 66 25.91 -6.39 -21.81
N GLU A 67 26.01 -5.07 -21.85
CA GLU A 67 26.17 -4.30 -23.07
C GLU A 67 27.43 -3.46 -22.98
N GLU A 68 28.19 -3.42 -24.08
CA GLU A 68 29.34 -2.53 -24.17
C GLU A 68 28.89 -1.09 -24.18
N SER A 69 29.61 -0.25 -23.43
CA SER A 69 29.39 1.18 -23.40
C SER A 69 30.45 1.87 -24.24
N PRO A 70 30.07 2.81 -25.14
CA PRO A 70 31.04 3.54 -25.99
C PRO A 70 32.01 4.39 -25.18
N GLN A 71 31.72 4.71 -23.93
CA GLN A 71 32.46 5.62 -23.08
C GLN A 71 32.88 5.05 -21.71
N GLY A 72 32.94 3.75 -21.58
CA GLY A 72 33.31 3.16 -20.29
C GLY A 72 33.23 1.66 -20.27
N PRO A 73 33.28 1.07 -19.06
CA PRO A 73 33.14 -0.38 -18.93
C PRO A 73 31.76 -0.86 -19.36
N PRO A 74 31.62 -2.15 -19.70
CA PRO A 74 30.31 -2.73 -20.00
C PRO A 74 29.28 -2.45 -18.93
N ARG A 75 28.05 -2.24 -19.34
CA ARG A 75 26.92 -1.95 -18.45
C ARG A 75 26.00 -3.14 -18.35
N LYS A 76 25.46 -3.31 -17.17
CA LYS A 76 24.49 -4.37 -16.87
C LYS A 76 23.08 -3.82 -17.06
N TYR A 77 22.41 -4.28 -18.10
CA TYR A 77 21.04 -3.89 -18.43
C TYR A 77 20.07 -4.90 -17.86
N TYR A 78 19.22 -4.43 -16.97
CA TYR A 78 18.15 -5.22 -16.38
C TYR A 78 16.88 -5.12 -17.19
N SER A 79 16.14 -6.20 -17.27
CA SER A 79 14.82 -6.25 -17.90
C SER A 79 13.90 -7.18 -17.12
N LEU A 80 12.59 -6.97 -17.28
CA LEU A 80 11.60 -7.86 -16.67
C LEU A 80 11.59 -9.22 -17.36
N THR A 81 11.44 -10.26 -16.56
CA THR A 81 11.03 -11.58 -17.03
C THR A 81 9.51 -11.62 -17.19
N GLU A 82 9.00 -12.68 -17.80
CA GLU A 82 7.55 -12.93 -17.84
C GLU A 82 6.94 -12.99 -16.44
N LYS A 83 7.63 -13.64 -15.52
CA LYS A 83 7.25 -13.68 -14.10
C LYS A 83 7.24 -12.28 -13.49
N GLY A 84 8.23 -11.45 -13.81
CA GLY A 84 8.32 -10.06 -13.37
C GLY A 84 7.15 -9.22 -13.89
N LEU A 85 6.75 -9.42 -15.14
CA LEU A 85 5.62 -8.72 -15.73
C LEU A 85 4.29 -9.10 -15.06
N GLN A 86 4.08 -10.38 -14.80
CA GLN A 86 2.90 -10.85 -14.08
C GLN A 86 2.85 -10.30 -12.65
N TYR A 87 3.99 -10.30 -11.98
CA TYR A 87 4.10 -9.73 -10.64
C TYR A 87 3.83 -8.23 -10.62
N LEU A 88 4.33 -7.49 -11.62
CA LEU A 88 4.05 -6.06 -11.76
C LEU A 88 2.54 -5.79 -11.90
N ARG A 89 1.83 -6.59 -12.69
CA ARG A 89 0.37 -6.44 -12.83
C ARG A 89 -0.35 -6.61 -11.51
N SER A 90 0.04 -7.59 -10.71
CA SER A 90 -0.55 -7.76 -9.37
C SER A 90 -0.19 -6.62 -8.42
N LEU A 91 0.98 -6.01 -8.57
CA LEU A 91 1.34 -4.80 -7.82
C LEU A 91 0.54 -3.57 -8.27
N ASP A 92 0.27 -3.43 -9.56
CA ASP A 92 -0.59 -2.36 -10.09
C ASP A 92 -2.00 -2.44 -9.49
N GLU A 93 -2.59 -3.62 -9.49
CA GLU A 93 -3.91 -3.86 -8.89
C GLU A 93 -3.89 -3.58 -7.38
N ALA A 94 -2.89 -4.08 -6.67
CA ALA A 94 -2.73 -3.85 -5.24
C ALA A 94 -2.54 -2.37 -4.91
N TRP A 95 -1.81 -1.64 -5.74
CA TRP A 95 -1.61 -0.21 -5.58
C TRP A 95 -2.91 0.57 -5.73
N ASP A 96 -3.67 0.31 -6.78
CA ASP A 96 -4.95 0.97 -7.03
C ASP A 96 -5.95 0.69 -5.90
N GLU A 97 -6.03 -0.53 -5.44
CA GLU A 97 -6.85 -0.93 -4.29
C GLU A 97 -6.43 -0.21 -3.01
N LEU A 98 -5.14 -0.19 -2.71
CA LEU A 98 -4.59 0.44 -1.52
C LEU A 98 -4.82 1.95 -1.51
N VAL A 99 -4.61 2.62 -2.64
CA VAL A 99 -4.89 4.05 -2.79
C VAL A 99 -6.36 4.35 -2.51
N GLY A 100 -7.27 3.56 -3.05
CA GLY A 100 -8.70 3.68 -2.78
C GLY A 100 -9.05 3.53 -1.30
N GLN A 101 -8.49 2.52 -0.66
CA GLN A 101 -8.68 2.26 0.77
C GLN A 101 -8.15 3.42 1.63
N ILE A 102 -6.97 3.94 1.31
CA ILE A 102 -6.37 5.06 2.04
C ILE A 102 -7.23 6.32 1.87
N GLN A 103 -7.75 6.58 0.68
CA GLN A 103 -8.64 7.73 0.44
C GLN A 103 -9.90 7.64 1.29
N VAL A 104 -10.50 6.46 1.40
CA VAL A 104 -11.66 6.23 2.26
C VAL A 104 -11.33 6.52 3.73
N ILE A 105 -10.18 6.07 4.19
CA ILE A 105 -9.74 6.29 5.58
C ILE A 105 -9.48 7.78 5.86
N ARG A 106 -8.84 8.47 4.91
CA ARG A 106 -8.46 9.88 5.07
C ARG A 106 -9.64 10.84 5.01
N HIS A 107 -10.62 10.56 4.18
CA HIS A 107 -11.72 11.48 3.85
C HIS A 107 -13.09 10.98 4.30
N GLY A 108 -13.18 9.78 4.84
CA GLY A 108 -14.42 9.09 5.13
C GLY A 108 -15.03 8.46 3.86
N ARG A 109 -16.06 7.68 4.04
CA ARG A 109 -16.78 7.10 2.90
C ARG A 109 -17.49 8.23 2.16
N THR A 110 -17.02 8.55 0.98
CA THR A 110 -17.87 9.21 0.00
C THR A 110 -18.73 8.10 -0.61
N ASP A 111 -19.97 8.01 -0.19
CA ASP A 111 -20.92 7.22 -0.94
C ASP A 111 -20.93 7.79 -2.34
N THR A 112 -20.48 6.99 -3.28
CA THR A 112 -20.37 7.34 -4.71
C THR A 112 -21.74 7.36 -5.37
N ALA A 113 -22.75 7.77 -4.67
CA ALA A 113 -24.05 8.04 -5.23
C ALA A 113 -24.35 9.52 -5.09
N GLY A 114 -23.69 10.39 -5.86
CA GLY A 114 -24.14 11.73 -6.21
C GLY A 114 -25.10 12.49 -5.29
N GLN A 115 -25.22 12.06 -4.07
CA GLN A 115 -25.95 12.70 -3.04
C GLN A 115 -24.93 13.11 -1.99
N SER A 116 -24.61 14.39 -2.01
CA SER A 116 -24.34 15.03 -0.76
C SER A 116 -25.45 14.57 0.17
N ALA A 117 -25.17 13.61 1.00
CA ALA A 117 -25.96 13.42 2.16
C ALA A 117 -25.77 14.70 2.97
N GLU A 118 -26.56 15.72 2.70
CA GLU A 118 -26.96 16.56 3.78
C GLU A 118 -27.44 15.57 4.81
N THR A 119 -26.62 15.34 5.78
CA THR A 119 -27.11 14.84 7.03
C THR A 119 -28.16 15.85 7.40
N PRO A 120 -29.45 15.54 7.37
CA PRO A 120 -30.36 16.39 8.05
C PRO A 120 -29.78 16.46 9.45
N ALA A 121 -29.46 17.65 9.87
CA ALA A 121 -29.18 17.88 11.27
C ALA A 121 -30.18 17.01 11.98
N ALA A 122 -29.71 16.01 12.67
CA ALA A 122 -30.58 15.15 13.40
C ALA A 122 -31.36 16.10 14.30
N GLU A 123 -32.52 16.50 13.84
CA GLU A 123 -33.53 16.76 14.81
C GLU A 123 -33.53 15.48 15.59
N GLU A 124 -32.86 15.54 16.68
CA GLU A 124 -33.21 14.63 17.72
C GLU A 124 -34.71 14.76 17.80
N PRO A 125 -35.48 13.75 17.49
CA PRO A 125 -36.83 13.77 17.95
C PRO A 125 -36.63 13.96 19.43
N ALA A 126 -37.09 15.07 19.93
CA ALA A 126 -37.23 15.19 21.35
C ALA A 126 -37.86 13.87 21.75
N ALA A 127 -37.08 13.02 22.24
CA ALA A 127 -37.58 11.78 22.71
C ALA A 127 -38.41 12.13 23.94
N GLU A 128 -39.61 12.48 23.65
CA GLU A 128 -40.65 12.26 24.60
C GLU A 128 -40.72 10.76 24.77
N THR A 129 -39.71 10.20 25.22
CA THR A 129 -39.79 9.00 25.94
C THR A 129 -40.36 9.34 27.28
N SER A 130 -41.62 9.38 27.35
CA SER A 130 -42.20 8.76 28.45
C SER A 130 -41.74 7.33 28.42
N ALA A 131 -40.51 7.09 28.68
CA ALA A 131 -40.06 5.78 29.01
C ALA A 131 -40.79 5.42 30.28
N GLU A 132 -41.84 4.74 30.10
CA GLU A 132 -42.34 3.95 31.18
C GLU A 132 -41.12 3.20 31.70
N PRO A 133 -40.80 3.33 32.98
CA PRO A 133 -39.76 2.48 33.51
C PRO A 133 -40.25 1.08 33.29
N VAL A 134 -39.60 0.42 32.36
CA VAL A 134 -39.76 -1.02 32.27
C VAL A 134 -39.33 -1.51 33.63
N SER A 135 -40.29 -1.96 34.37
CA SER A 135 -39.97 -2.67 35.57
C SER A 135 -38.98 -3.74 35.20
N ASP A 136 -37.81 -3.62 35.78
CA ASP A 136 -36.76 -4.56 35.52
C ASP A 136 -37.30 -5.97 35.55
N PRO A 137 -37.08 -6.74 34.51
CA PRO A 137 -37.37 -8.14 34.63
C PRO A 137 -36.54 -8.65 35.80
N VAL A 138 -37.23 -9.27 36.68
CA VAL A 138 -36.64 -9.99 37.79
C VAL A 138 -35.38 -10.67 37.28
N SER A 139 -34.28 -10.30 37.86
CA SER A 139 -33.02 -10.99 37.60
C SER A 139 -33.26 -12.48 37.81
N ASP A 140 -33.16 -13.22 36.77
CA ASP A 140 -33.14 -14.66 36.86
C ASP A 140 -32.05 -15.06 37.83
N PRO A 141 -32.34 -15.86 38.80
CA PRO A 141 -31.32 -16.36 39.68
C PRO A 141 -30.34 -17.14 38.84
N VAL A 142 -29.14 -16.68 38.85
CA VAL A 142 -28.01 -17.38 38.24
C VAL A 142 -28.02 -18.79 38.83
N PRO A 143 -28.13 -19.82 38.00
CA PRO A 143 -28.04 -21.17 38.54
C PRO A 143 -26.64 -21.30 39.15
N ALA A 144 -26.63 -21.62 40.40
CA ALA A 144 -25.39 -21.95 41.08
C ALA A 144 -24.71 -23.07 40.30
N PHE A 145 -23.55 -22.80 39.81
CA PHE A 145 -22.67 -23.83 39.29
C PHE A 145 -22.31 -24.72 40.48
N GLU A 146 -23.07 -25.75 40.66
CA GLU A 146 -22.58 -26.86 41.42
C GLU A 146 -21.45 -27.49 40.64
N ASN A 147 -20.31 -27.34 41.19
CA ASN A 147 -19.11 -27.97 40.72
C ASN A 147 -19.15 -29.45 41.12
N PRO A 148 -19.38 -30.39 40.21
CA PRO A 148 -19.34 -31.80 40.60
C PRO A 148 -17.88 -32.25 40.53
N ASN A 149 -17.14 -31.89 41.50
CA ASN A 149 -15.93 -32.64 41.74
C ASN A 149 -15.81 -33.00 43.20
N MET A 150 -16.43 -34.05 43.44
CA MET A 150 -15.97 -34.99 44.42
C MET A 150 -16.09 -36.36 43.85
#